data_e5810e8389918b6997c72b746bf35d0f
#
_entry.id   e5810e8389918b6997c72b746bf35d0f
#
_cell.length_a   1.000
_cell.length_b   1.000
_cell.length_c   1.000
_cell.angle_alpha   90.00
_cell.angle_beta   90.00
_cell.angle_gamma   90.00
#
_symmetry.space_group_name_H-M   'P 1'
#
loop_
_entity.id
_entity.type
_entity.pdbx_description
1 polymer ?
#
loop_
_entity_poly.entity_id
_entity_poly.type
_entity_poly.pdbx_seq_one_letter_code
_entity_poly.pdbx_strand_id
1 'polypeptide(L)'
;MRPERLALEWASAAEASLYVELITKFTNQMKELGPLGEAEGISREELKLKLSAAKSTVQSVKLRTRFAKLTLEVRDEGEHIPEVVEAKMAEKINEMIIGEIGKQEKKMAESAVQGAQ
;
A
#
# COMPACT_ATOMS: atom_id res chain seq x y z
N MET A 1 8.30 -2.61 2.28
CA MET A 1 8.54 -1.48 1.31
C MET A 1 8.47 -0.18 2.07
N ARG A 2 9.41 0.71 1.85
CA ARG A 2 9.42 2.01 2.51
C ARG A 2 8.28 2.89 1.99
N PRO A 3 7.55 3.61 2.87
CA PRO A 3 6.43 4.47 2.46
C PRO A 3 6.82 5.51 1.42
N GLU A 4 8.06 5.99 1.48
CA GLU A 4 8.61 7.00 0.61
C GLU A 4 8.69 6.58 -0.87
N ARG A 5 8.53 5.27 -1.14
CA ARG A 5 8.48 4.75 -2.53
C ARG A 5 7.12 4.92 -3.20
N LEU A 6 6.13 5.43 -2.49
CA LEU A 6 4.81 5.72 -3.03
C LEU A 6 4.46 7.17 -2.72
N ALA A 7 4.07 7.92 -3.73
CA ALA A 7 3.57 9.28 -3.58
C ALA A 7 2.24 9.45 -4.30
N LEU A 8 1.35 10.23 -3.72
CA LEU A 8 0.12 10.69 -4.33
C LEU A 8 0.13 12.22 -4.25
N GLU A 9 0.25 12.86 -5.39
CA GLU A 9 0.34 14.30 -5.49
C GLU A 9 -0.71 14.82 -6.49
N TRP A 10 -1.10 16.06 -6.32
CA TRP A 10 -2.12 16.69 -7.15
C TRP A 10 -1.51 17.85 -7.92
N ALA A 11 -1.70 17.85 -9.23
CA ALA A 11 -1.36 18.97 -10.10
C ALA A 11 -2.46 19.15 -11.14
N SER A 12 -2.86 20.39 -11.39
CA SER A 12 -3.81 20.69 -12.46
C SER A 12 -3.10 20.73 -13.81
N ALA A 13 -3.86 20.60 -14.89
CA ALA A 13 -3.31 20.69 -16.25
C ALA A 13 -2.66 22.06 -16.55
N ALA A 14 -3.02 23.11 -15.80
CA ALA A 14 -2.42 24.44 -15.93
C ALA A 14 -1.12 24.61 -15.13
N GLU A 15 -0.75 23.64 -14.28
CA GLU A 15 0.41 23.70 -13.39
C GLU A 15 1.57 22.81 -13.87
N ALA A 16 1.95 22.99 -15.14
CA ALA A 16 3.01 22.17 -15.75
C ALA A 16 4.36 22.28 -15.00
N SER A 17 4.70 23.45 -14.46
CA SER A 17 5.90 23.65 -13.66
C SER A 17 5.87 22.86 -12.36
N LEU A 18 4.73 22.85 -11.65
CA LEU A 18 4.52 22.06 -10.44
C LEU A 18 4.64 20.56 -10.75
N TYR A 19 4.06 20.10 -11.84
CA TYR A 19 4.19 18.71 -12.25
C TYR A 19 5.66 18.30 -12.46
N VAL A 20 6.44 19.11 -13.17
CA VAL A 20 7.87 18.85 -13.40
C VAL A 20 8.64 18.82 -12.08
N GLU A 21 8.35 19.72 -11.16
CA GLU A 21 8.96 19.77 -9.83
C GLU A 21 8.68 18.50 -9.03
N LEU A 22 7.41 18.08 -8.94
CA LEU A 22 6.97 16.87 -8.23
C LEU A 22 7.63 15.61 -8.78
N ILE A 23 7.63 15.45 -10.10
CA ILE A 23 8.27 14.29 -10.77
C ILE A 23 9.78 14.31 -10.55
N THR A 24 10.43 15.46 -10.63
CA THR A 24 11.87 15.59 -10.40
C THR A 24 12.24 15.23 -8.97
N LYS A 25 11.49 15.76 -8.01
CA LYS A 25 11.65 15.45 -6.58
C LYS A 25 11.51 13.96 -6.32
N PHE A 26 10.43 13.35 -6.80
CA PHE A 26 10.19 11.92 -6.62
C PHE A 26 11.26 11.06 -7.31
N THR A 27 11.71 11.43 -8.51
CA THR A 27 12.77 10.73 -9.23
C THR A 27 14.08 10.76 -8.44
N ASN A 28 14.47 11.90 -7.89
CA ASN A 28 15.66 12.01 -7.07
C ASN A 28 15.55 11.17 -5.78
N GLN A 29 14.41 11.20 -5.13
CA GLN A 29 14.12 10.35 -3.97
C GLN A 29 14.25 8.86 -4.29
N MET A 30 13.77 8.41 -5.46
CA MET A 30 13.95 7.02 -5.90
C MET A 30 15.40 6.66 -6.17
N LYS A 31 16.18 7.58 -6.74
CA LYS A 31 17.63 7.37 -6.94
C LYS A 31 18.38 7.24 -5.63
N GLU A 32 18.05 8.04 -4.62
CA GLU A 32 18.64 7.96 -3.28
C GLU A 32 18.29 6.66 -2.56
N LEU A 33 17.05 6.18 -2.70
CA LEU A 33 16.59 4.92 -2.12
C LEU A 33 17.17 3.68 -2.81
N GLY A 34 17.68 3.82 -4.03
CA GLY A 34 18.20 2.72 -4.83
C GLY A 34 17.15 1.68 -5.26
N PRO A 35 17.58 0.53 -5.78
CA PRO A 35 16.70 -0.53 -6.21
C PRO A 35 15.74 -1.03 -5.13
N LEU A 36 14.54 -1.43 -5.54
CA LEU A 36 13.55 -1.96 -4.61
C LEU A 36 14.02 -3.30 -4.02
N GLY A 37 14.00 -3.38 -2.69
CA GLY A 37 14.50 -4.51 -1.92
C GLY A 37 15.85 -4.28 -1.28
N GLU A 38 16.78 -3.56 -1.92
CA GLU A 38 18.11 -3.28 -1.36
C GLU A 38 18.03 -2.40 -0.11
N ALA A 39 17.33 -1.28 -0.19
CA ALA A 39 17.14 -0.39 0.95
C ALA A 39 16.31 -1.01 2.09
N GLU A 40 15.51 -2.00 1.77
CA GLU A 40 14.69 -2.75 2.72
C GLU A 40 15.41 -3.98 3.30
N GLY A 41 16.56 -4.37 2.77
CA GLY A 41 17.34 -5.53 3.22
C GLY A 41 16.63 -6.86 3.01
N ILE A 42 15.79 -6.97 1.97
CA ILE A 42 15.02 -8.17 1.64
C ILE A 42 15.45 -8.78 0.32
N SER A 43 15.39 -10.10 0.23
CA SER A 43 15.72 -10.82 -1.01
C SER A 43 14.70 -10.55 -2.12
N ARG A 44 15.10 -10.78 -3.36
CA ARG A 44 14.22 -10.62 -4.52
C ARG A 44 13.02 -11.56 -4.48
N GLU A 45 13.21 -12.77 -4.00
CA GLU A 45 12.17 -13.79 -3.83
C GLU A 45 11.16 -13.37 -2.76
N GLU A 46 11.64 -12.93 -1.61
CA GLU A 46 10.80 -12.41 -0.53
C GLU A 46 10.03 -11.16 -0.96
N LEU A 47 10.68 -10.26 -1.70
CA LEU A 47 10.03 -9.07 -2.26
C LEU A 47 8.87 -9.45 -3.18
N LYS A 48 9.08 -10.40 -4.10
CA LYS A 48 8.04 -10.89 -5.00
C LYS A 48 6.86 -11.49 -4.24
N LEU A 49 7.14 -12.29 -3.23
CA LEU A 49 6.12 -12.90 -2.38
C LEU A 49 5.28 -11.82 -1.68
N LYS A 50 5.92 -10.87 -1.03
CA LYS A 50 5.25 -9.76 -0.33
C LYS A 50 4.41 -8.88 -1.26
N LEU A 51 4.95 -8.53 -2.41
CA LEU A 51 4.21 -7.73 -3.40
C LEU A 51 3.00 -8.50 -3.98
N SER A 52 3.15 -9.79 -4.23
CA SER A 52 2.05 -10.64 -4.70
C SER A 52 0.97 -10.78 -3.64
N ALA A 53 1.34 -10.97 -2.37
CA ALA A 53 0.42 -11.02 -1.25
C ALA A 53 -0.32 -9.68 -1.05
N ALA A 54 0.40 -8.56 -1.11
CA ALA A 54 -0.19 -7.23 -1.03
C ALA A 54 -1.19 -6.98 -2.17
N LYS A 55 -0.81 -7.32 -3.40
CA LYS A 55 -1.70 -7.23 -4.57
C LYS A 55 -2.98 -8.05 -4.38
N SER A 56 -2.85 -9.29 -3.94
CA SER A 56 -3.99 -10.19 -3.69
C SER A 56 -4.91 -9.63 -2.60
N THR A 57 -4.34 -9.05 -1.55
CA THR A 57 -5.09 -8.42 -0.46
C THR A 57 -5.89 -7.21 -0.94
N VAL A 58 -5.27 -6.32 -1.71
CA VAL A 58 -5.95 -5.12 -2.26
C VAL A 58 -7.07 -5.51 -3.23
N GLN A 59 -6.92 -6.60 -3.98
CA GLN A 59 -7.94 -7.12 -4.89
C GLN A 59 -9.07 -7.87 -4.16
N SER A 60 -8.92 -8.15 -2.87
CA SER A 60 -9.91 -8.93 -2.13
C SER A 60 -11.22 -8.15 -1.93
N VAL A 61 -12.34 -8.85 -2.14
CA VAL A 61 -13.68 -8.30 -1.88
C VAL A 61 -13.84 -7.94 -0.40
N LYS A 62 -13.25 -8.72 0.49
CA LYS A 62 -13.31 -8.52 1.94
C LYS A 62 -12.74 -7.15 2.35
N LEU A 63 -11.55 -6.79 1.86
CA LEU A 63 -10.95 -5.49 2.16
C LEU A 63 -11.79 -4.35 1.58
N ARG A 64 -12.23 -4.47 0.35
CA ARG A 64 -13.07 -3.46 -0.32
C ARG A 64 -14.39 -3.23 0.41
N THR A 65 -15.06 -4.30 0.84
CA THR A 65 -16.30 -4.21 1.61
C THR A 65 -16.08 -3.55 2.96
N ARG A 66 -14.99 -3.89 3.65
CA ARG A 66 -14.66 -3.27 4.95
C ARG A 66 -14.37 -1.78 4.80
N PHE A 67 -13.60 -1.42 3.79
CA PHE A 67 -13.31 -0.03 3.49
C PHE A 67 -14.58 0.79 3.18
N ALA A 68 -15.46 0.24 2.36
CA ALA A 68 -16.74 0.89 2.04
C ALA A 68 -17.63 1.08 3.28
N LYS A 69 -17.71 0.09 4.16
CA LYS A 69 -18.47 0.21 5.43
C LYS A 69 -17.88 1.31 6.33
N LEU A 70 -16.56 1.35 6.48
CA LEU A 70 -15.92 2.38 7.28
C LEU A 70 -16.15 3.79 6.71
N THR A 71 -16.13 3.94 5.39
CA THR A 71 -16.45 5.21 4.74
C THR A 71 -17.87 5.68 5.06
N LEU A 72 -18.84 4.76 5.10
CA LEU A 72 -20.22 5.07 5.49
C LEU A 72 -20.30 5.45 6.97
N GLU A 73 -19.65 4.70 7.88
CA GLU A 73 -19.59 5.01 9.30
C GLU A 73 -19.05 6.43 9.55
N VAL A 74 -17.94 6.79 8.91
CA VAL A 74 -17.32 8.13 9.03
C VAL A 74 -18.27 9.23 8.51
N ARG A 75 -18.97 8.98 7.40
CA ARG A 75 -19.95 9.91 6.84
C ARG A 75 -21.16 10.09 7.74
N ASP A 76 -21.70 9.03 8.30
CA ASP A 76 -22.86 9.07 9.18
C ASP A 76 -22.57 9.77 10.50
N GLU A 77 -21.33 9.68 11.00
CA GLU A 77 -20.86 10.41 12.15
C GLU A 77 -20.61 11.90 11.86
N GLY A 78 -20.63 12.31 10.58
CA GLY A 78 -20.37 13.70 10.17
C GLY A 78 -18.91 14.14 10.38
N GLU A 79 -17.99 13.17 10.47
CA GLU A 79 -16.59 13.43 10.73
C GLU A 79 -15.87 13.82 9.43
N HIS A 80 -15.26 15.02 9.44
CA HIS A 80 -14.59 15.57 8.26
C HIS A 80 -13.16 16.05 8.54
N ILE A 81 -12.65 15.81 9.76
CA ILE A 81 -11.29 16.17 10.13
C ILE A 81 -10.35 15.05 9.65
N PRO A 82 -9.41 15.34 8.72
CA PRO A 82 -8.56 14.32 8.10
C PRO A 82 -7.82 13.45 9.12
N GLU A 83 -7.26 14.04 10.17
CA GLU A 83 -6.48 13.34 11.19
C GLU A 83 -7.33 12.34 11.98
N VAL A 84 -8.59 12.67 12.25
CA VAL A 84 -9.55 11.78 12.95
C VAL A 84 -9.96 10.63 12.04
N VAL A 85 -10.21 10.91 10.76
CA VAL A 85 -10.54 9.90 9.75
C VAL A 85 -9.38 8.93 9.56
N GLU A 86 -8.15 9.44 9.43
CA GLU A 86 -6.95 8.61 9.30
C GLU A 86 -6.73 7.72 10.53
N ALA A 87 -6.90 8.24 11.73
CA ALA A 87 -6.78 7.46 12.97
C ALA A 87 -7.81 6.32 13.03
N LYS A 88 -9.08 6.58 12.68
CA LYS A 88 -10.13 5.55 12.60
C LYS A 88 -9.83 4.50 11.54
N MET A 89 -9.33 4.92 10.39
CA MET A 89 -8.93 3.99 9.32
C MET A 89 -7.75 3.12 9.76
N ALA A 90 -6.74 3.71 10.39
CA ALA A 90 -5.60 2.97 10.91
C ALA A 90 -6.03 1.93 11.93
N GLU A 91 -6.87 2.29 12.89
CA GLU A 91 -7.36 1.37 13.92
C GLU A 91 -8.17 0.19 13.33
N LYS A 92 -9.09 0.47 12.40
CA LYS A 92 -10.05 -0.53 11.93
C LYS A 92 -9.57 -1.36 10.71
N ILE A 93 -8.59 -0.87 9.96
CA ILE A 93 -8.17 -1.47 8.68
C ILE A 93 -6.76 -2.03 8.73
N ASN A 94 -5.81 -1.39 9.42
CA ASN A 94 -4.42 -1.83 9.39
C ASN A 94 -4.22 -3.26 9.89
N GLU A 95 -4.83 -3.64 11.01
CA GLU A 95 -4.75 -5.01 11.52
C GLU A 95 -5.29 -6.03 10.53
N MET A 96 -6.40 -5.67 9.86
CA MET A 96 -7.00 -6.54 8.86
C MET A 96 -6.10 -6.67 7.63
N ILE A 97 -5.49 -5.59 7.16
CA ILE A 97 -4.55 -5.62 6.03
C ILE A 97 -3.35 -6.50 6.37
N ILE A 98 -2.74 -6.29 7.53
CA ILE A 98 -1.58 -7.08 7.98
C ILE A 98 -1.94 -8.56 8.08
N GLY A 99 -3.10 -8.88 8.68
CA GLY A 99 -3.58 -10.25 8.80
C GLY A 99 -3.87 -10.92 7.45
N GLU A 100 -4.44 -10.20 6.50
CA GLU A 100 -4.72 -10.76 5.16
C GLU A 100 -3.43 -10.92 4.34
N ILE A 101 -2.48 -9.99 4.42
CA ILE A 101 -1.17 -10.12 3.77
C ILE A 101 -0.46 -11.37 4.31
N GLY A 102 -0.41 -11.55 5.63
CA GLY A 102 0.22 -12.72 6.25
C GLY A 102 -0.42 -14.05 5.83
N LYS A 103 -1.74 -14.10 5.66
CA LYS A 103 -2.44 -15.29 5.13
C LYS A 103 -2.08 -15.56 3.67
N GLN A 104 -2.02 -14.52 2.84
CA GLN A 104 -1.66 -14.67 1.44
C GLN A 104 -0.19 -15.11 1.27
N GLU A 105 0.72 -14.55 2.07
CA GLU A 105 2.12 -14.98 2.10
C GLU A 105 2.24 -16.47 2.42
N LYS A 106 1.58 -16.96 3.47
CA LYS A 106 1.59 -18.38 3.84
C LYS A 106 1.04 -19.26 2.72
N LYS A 107 -0.11 -18.89 2.16
CA LYS A 107 -0.72 -19.64 1.06
C LYS A 107 0.19 -19.74 -0.17
N MET A 108 0.84 -18.64 -0.53
CA MET A 108 1.76 -18.61 -1.68
C MET A 108 3.03 -19.41 -1.41
N ALA A 109 3.57 -19.34 -0.18
CA ALA A 109 4.73 -20.15 0.21
C ALA A 109 4.43 -21.65 0.18
N GLU A 110 3.28 -22.08 0.70
CA GLU A 110 2.83 -23.48 0.66
C GLU A 110 2.64 -23.98 -0.79
N SER A 111 2.05 -23.15 -1.66
CA SER A 111 1.88 -23.46 -3.07
C SER A 111 3.20 -23.59 -3.81
N ALA A 112 4.20 -22.80 -3.46
CA ALA A 112 5.53 -22.87 -4.06
C ALA A 112 6.27 -24.17 -3.68
N VAL A 113 6.08 -24.64 -2.45
CA VAL A 113 6.65 -25.92 -1.98
C VAL A 113 5.99 -27.12 -2.67
N GLN A 114 4.66 -27.08 -2.87
CA GLN A 114 3.92 -28.17 -3.55
C GLN A 114 4.21 -28.22 -5.06
N GLY A 115 4.49 -27.09 -5.69
CA GLY A 115 4.84 -27.03 -7.12
C GLY A 115 6.30 -27.48 -7.43
N ALA A 116 7.14 -27.64 -6.41
CA ALA A 116 8.53 -28.07 -6.55
C ALA A 116 8.71 -29.62 -6.40
N GLN A 117 7.64 -30.36 -6.14
CA GLN A 117 7.58 -31.83 -6.13
C GLN A 117 7.05 -32.36 -7.44
#